data_c2dbf120fff18754095930383fff9ca2
#
_entry.id   c2dbf120fff18754095930383fff9ca2
#
_cell.length_a   1.000
_cell.length_b   1.000
_cell.length_c   1.000
_cell.angle_alpha   90.00
_cell.angle_beta   90.00
_cell.angle_gamma   90.00
#
_symmetry.space_group_name_H-M   'P 1'
#
loop_
_entity.id
_entity.type
_entity.pdbx_description
1 polymer ?
#
loop_
_entity_poly.entity_id
_entity_poly.type
_entity_poly.pdbx_seq_one_letter_code
_entity_poly.pdbx_strand_id
1 'polypeptide(L)' 'MFSLFKKDPIKKLKKLYFIKLEAAMRAQRNGDIKTYSMIASEADKIRIEIELLESPTET' A
#
# COMPACT_ATOMS: atom_id res chain seq x y z
N MET A 1 14.72 19.97 -1.90
CA MET A 1 14.97 19.12 -0.77
C MET A 1 13.75 18.47 -0.22
N PHE A 2 12.84 19.28 0.16
CA PHE A 2 11.62 18.74 0.75
C PHE A 2 10.89 17.82 -0.18
N SER A 3 10.94 18.09 -1.46
CA SER A 3 10.27 17.20 -2.39
C SER A 3 10.90 15.82 -2.39
N LEU A 4 12.18 15.76 -2.12
CA LEU A 4 12.85 14.46 -2.03
C LEU A 4 12.33 13.67 -0.85
N PHE A 5 12.13 14.33 0.25
CA PHE A 5 11.59 13.66 1.42
C PHE A 5 10.20 13.12 1.15
N LYS A 6 9.40 13.89 0.45
CA LYS A 6 8.05 13.44 0.15
C LYS A 6 8.06 12.25 -0.79
N LYS A 7 8.97 12.25 -1.73
CA LYS A 7 9.05 11.15 -2.67
C LYS A 7 9.49 9.87 -2.02
N ASP A 8 10.44 9.97 -1.10
CA ASP A 8 10.94 8.78 -0.43
C ASP A 8 9.85 8.01 0.28
N PRO A 9 9.05 8.65 1.15
CA PRO A 9 7.98 7.92 1.81
C PRO A 9 6.99 7.32 0.84
N ILE A 10 6.69 8.03 -0.22
CA ILE A 10 5.73 7.53 -1.20
C ILE A 10 6.29 6.29 -1.88
N LYS A 11 7.55 6.31 -2.24
CA LYS A 11 8.17 5.16 -2.88
C LYS A 11 8.14 3.96 -1.96
N LYS A 12 8.48 4.16 -0.70
CA LYS A 12 8.47 3.07 0.26
C LYS A 12 7.07 2.52 0.43
N LEU A 13 6.10 3.38 0.51
CA LEU A 13 4.72 2.95 0.66
C LEU A 13 4.25 2.16 -0.55
N LYS A 14 4.61 2.60 -1.73
CA LYS A 14 4.23 1.88 -2.94
C LYS A 14 4.86 0.50 -2.97
N LYS A 15 6.10 0.41 -2.57
CA LYS A 15 6.77 -0.87 -2.52
C LYS A 15 6.09 -1.79 -1.52
N LEU A 16 5.78 -1.25 -0.35
CA LEU A 16 5.10 -2.03 0.66
C LEU A 16 3.74 -2.48 0.17
N TYR A 17 3.05 -1.61 -0.53
CA TYR A 17 1.75 -1.92 -1.09
C TYR A 17 1.84 -3.13 -2.03
N PHE A 18 2.84 -3.13 -2.89
CA PHE A 18 3.05 -4.25 -3.80
C PHE A 18 3.32 -5.54 -3.04
N ILE A 19 4.15 -5.45 -2.02
CA ILE A 19 4.46 -6.63 -1.21
C ILE A 19 3.20 -7.18 -0.58
N LYS A 20 2.36 -6.29 -0.07
CA LYS A 20 1.11 -6.72 0.55
C LYS A 20 0.18 -7.35 -0.48
N LEU A 21 0.12 -6.77 -1.67
CA LEU A 21 -0.74 -7.32 -2.70
C LEU A 21 -0.30 -8.72 -3.09
N GLU A 22 1.00 -8.92 -3.23
CA GLU A 22 1.51 -10.24 -3.58
C GLU A 22 1.20 -11.24 -2.49
N ALA A 23 1.38 -10.83 -1.25
CA ALA A 23 1.07 -11.71 -0.13
C ALA A 23 -0.40 -12.06 -0.10
N ALA A 24 -1.25 -11.09 -0.40
CA ALA A 24 -2.69 -11.34 -0.44
C ALA A 24 -3.04 -12.33 -1.54
N MET A 25 -2.40 -12.19 -2.68
CA MET A 25 -2.67 -13.09 -3.79
C MET A 25 -2.24 -14.51 -3.45
N ARG A 26 -1.14 -14.67 -2.75
CA ARG A 26 -0.70 -15.97 -2.32
C ARG A 26 -1.69 -16.59 -1.36
N ALA A 27 -2.16 -15.80 -0.41
CA ALA A 27 -3.14 -16.31 0.53
C ALA A 27 -4.40 -16.74 -0.19
N GLN A 28 -4.81 -15.95 -1.18
CA GLN A 28 -5.99 -16.29 -1.96
C GLN A 28 -5.81 -17.59 -2.70
N ARG A 29 -4.65 -17.80 -3.29
CA ARG A 29 -4.37 -19.03 -4.01
C ARG A 29 -4.43 -20.23 -3.10
N ASN A 30 -3.96 -20.06 -1.87
CA ASN A 30 -3.96 -21.15 -0.91
C ASN A 30 -5.32 -21.36 -0.26
N GLY A 31 -6.28 -20.55 -0.60
CA GLY A 31 -7.58 -20.65 0.03
C GLY A 31 -7.63 -20.10 1.42
N ASP A 32 -6.62 -19.34 1.80
CA ASP A 32 -6.55 -18.76 3.13
C ASP A 32 -7.26 -17.42 3.14
N ILE A 33 -8.57 -17.48 3.20
CA ILE A 33 -9.40 -16.28 3.09
C ILE A 33 -9.17 -15.33 4.24
N LYS A 34 -8.94 -15.86 5.41
CA LYS A 34 -8.69 -15.01 6.58
C LYS A 34 -7.47 -14.14 6.36
N THR A 35 -6.37 -14.78 6.00
CA THR A 35 -5.12 -14.06 5.81
C THR A 35 -5.26 -13.10 4.63
N TYR A 36 -5.92 -13.54 3.57
CA TYR A 36 -6.15 -12.68 2.44
C TYR A 36 -6.88 -11.40 2.87
N SER A 37 -7.93 -11.57 3.64
CA SER A 37 -8.73 -10.44 4.09
C SER A 37 -7.92 -9.47 4.94
N MET A 38 -7.11 -10.01 5.84
CA MET A 38 -6.26 -9.18 6.68
C MET A 38 -5.26 -8.39 5.86
N ILE A 39 -4.58 -9.08 4.96
CA ILE A 39 -3.55 -8.42 4.17
C ILE A 39 -4.18 -7.41 3.22
N ALA A 40 -5.32 -7.75 2.65
CA ALA A 40 -6.00 -6.83 1.74
C ALA A 40 -6.40 -5.55 2.48
N SER A 41 -6.82 -5.69 3.72
CA SER A 41 -7.18 -4.54 4.53
C SER A 41 -5.95 -3.66 4.78
N GLU A 42 -4.82 -4.29 5.07
CA GLU A 42 -3.58 -3.54 5.28
C GLU A 42 -3.14 -2.85 4.01
N ALA A 43 -3.27 -3.52 2.88
CA ALA A 43 -2.91 -2.92 1.61
C ALA A 43 -3.79 -1.72 1.32
N ASP A 44 -5.05 -1.81 1.66
CA ASP A 44 -5.97 -0.70 1.44
C ASP A 44 -5.56 0.51 2.26
N LYS A 45 -5.15 0.30 3.49
CA LYS A 45 -4.70 1.40 4.33
C LYS A 45 -3.47 2.06 3.73
N ILE A 46 -2.55 1.25 3.22
CA ILE A 46 -1.36 1.80 2.61
C ILE A 46 -1.73 2.60 1.36
N ARG A 47 -2.68 2.09 0.58
CA ARG A 47 -3.12 2.81 -0.61
C ARG A 47 -3.68 4.18 -0.24
N ILE A 48 -4.45 4.23 0.82
CA ILE A 48 -5.02 5.49 1.26
C ILE A 48 -3.91 6.47 1.66
N GLU A 49 -2.91 5.97 2.37
CA GLU A 49 -1.79 6.83 2.74
C GLU A 49 -1.06 7.36 1.54
N ILE A 50 -0.86 6.50 0.54
CA ILE A 50 -0.20 6.93 -0.68
C ILE A 50 -1.01 8.05 -1.34
N GLU A 51 -2.31 7.86 -1.41
CA GLU A 51 -3.17 8.86 -2.03
C GLU A 51 -3.11 10.18 -1.28
N LEU A 52 -3.08 10.11 0.03
CA LEU A 52 -3.01 11.33 0.82
C LEU A 52 -1.70 12.08 0.58
N LEU A 53 -0.62 11.34 0.43
CA LEU A 53 0.68 11.96 0.20
C LEU A 53 0.82 12.47 -1.23
N GLU A 54 0.24 11.76 -2.18
CA GLU A 54 0.33 12.16 -3.57
C GLU A 54 -0.68 13.24 -3.93
N SER A 55 -1.78 13.23 -3.25
CA SER A 55 -2.84 14.16 -3.57
C SER A 55 -2.38 15.55 -3.30
N PRO A 56 -2.37 16.36 -4.25
CA PRO A 56 -1.92 17.71 -4.06
C PRO A 56 -2.98 18.47 -3.39
N THR A 57 -3.90 18.11 -3.30
CA THR A 57 -4.81 18.84 -2.68
C THR A 57 -4.73 20.16 -3.05
N GLU A 58 -4.34 20.42 -3.36
CA GLU A 58 -4.51 21.39 -3.58
C GLU A 58 -5.13 21.70 -4.16
N THR A 59 -5.38 21.75 -4.28
CA THR A 59 -6.08 22.14 -4.81
C THR A 59 -6.49 22.33 -4.64
#